data_2700c2e07fd09211b5a9bfd164ad22f4
#
_entry.id   2700c2e07fd09211b5a9bfd164ad22f4
#
_cell.length_a   1.000
_cell.length_b   1.000
_cell.length_c   1.000
_cell.angle_alpha   90.00
_cell.angle_beta   90.00
_cell.angle_gamma   90.00
#
_symmetry.space_group_name_H-M   'P 1'
#
loop_
_entity.id
_entity.type
_entity.pdbx_description
1 polymer ?
#
loop_
_entity_poly.entity_id
_entity_poly.type
_entity_poly.pdbx_seq_one_letter_code
_entity_poly.pdbx_strand_id
1 'polypeptide(L)'
;MNKKDINSLIDTLRKTYPDAKCSLDFETPFQLVVAVCLSAQCTDERVNLTTPALFNICKSIEDFANIDLAELEELIHPCGFYKNKAKNIKKCANQILENFDGKVPQNMDDLISLAGVGRKSANVIMLEVFGNAVGIAVDTHCKRISNRIG
;
A
#
# COMPACT_ATOMS: atom_id res chain seq x y z
N MET A 1 -19.50 -5.73 22.52
CA MET A 1 -20.00 -4.37 22.18
C MET A 1 -21.26 -4.49 21.33
N ASN A 2 -22.33 -3.78 21.67
CA ASN A 2 -23.56 -3.81 20.88
C ASN A 2 -23.50 -2.80 19.72
N LYS A 3 -24.47 -2.88 18.79
CA LYS A 3 -24.51 -2.04 17.58
C LYS A 3 -24.57 -0.53 17.89
N LYS A 4 -25.20 -0.13 19.00
CA LYS A 4 -25.31 1.26 19.43
C LYS A 4 -23.94 1.80 19.89
N ASP A 5 -23.20 0.97 20.63
CA ASP A 5 -21.86 1.31 21.11
C ASP A 5 -20.87 1.44 19.95
N ILE A 6 -20.97 0.53 18.95
CA ILE A 6 -20.15 0.59 17.74
C ILE A 6 -20.41 1.89 16.95
N ASN A 7 -21.68 2.25 16.77
CA ASN A 7 -22.02 3.50 16.06
C ASN A 7 -21.50 4.74 16.83
N SER A 8 -21.65 4.75 18.16
CA SER A 8 -21.13 5.83 19.01
C SER A 8 -19.61 5.95 18.92
N LEU A 9 -18.91 4.81 18.90
CA LEU A 9 -17.45 4.77 18.70
C LEU A 9 -17.06 5.35 17.34
N ILE A 10 -17.71 4.91 16.27
CA ILE A 10 -17.45 5.40 14.91
C ILE A 10 -17.67 6.91 14.81
N ASP A 11 -18.76 7.41 15.37
CA ASP A 11 -19.06 8.84 15.38
C ASP A 11 -18.04 9.64 16.20
N THR A 12 -17.57 9.10 17.31
CA THR A 12 -16.49 9.68 18.10
C THR A 12 -15.19 9.75 17.30
N LEU A 13 -14.81 8.67 16.61
CA LEU A 13 -13.62 8.65 15.77
C LEU A 13 -13.71 9.67 14.63
N ARG A 14 -14.87 9.78 13.95
CA ARG A 14 -15.09 10.76 12.89
C ARG A 14 -14.94 12.21 13.40
N LYS A 15 -15.44 12.49 14.61
CA LYS A 15 -15.31 13.82 15.23
C LYS A 15 -13.89 14.12 15.69
N THR A 16 -13.19 13.12 16.20
CA THR A 16 -11.83 13.27 16.74
C THR A 16 -10.79 13.36 15.62
N TYR A 17 -10.99 12.63 14.53
CA TYR A 17 -10.06 12.51 13.41
C TYR A 17 -10.76 12.81 12.07
N PRO A 18 -11.29 14.03 11.86
CA PRO A 18 -12.08 14.35 10.66
C PRO A 18 -11.25 14.28 9.37
N ASP A 19 -9.95 14.55 9.48
CA ASP A 19 -9.01 14.58 8.34
C ASP A 19 -8.15 13.33 8.21
N ALA A 20 -8.59 12.21 8.81
CA ALA A 20 -7.87 10.94 8.71
C ALA A 20 -7.74 10.49 7.25
N LYS A 21 -6.50 10.31 6.80
CA LYS A 21 -6.15 9.87 5.44
C LYS A 21 -4.96 8.91 5.48
N CYS A 22 -4.68 8.29 4.34
CA CYS A 22 -3.46 7.51 4.19
C CYS A 22 -2.22 8.37 4.47
N SER A 23 -1.31 7.84 5.29
CA SER A 23 -0.06 8.53 5.65
C SER A 23 1.05 8.34 4.61
N LEU A 24 0.89 7.42 3.65
CA LEU A 24 1.84 7.22 2.56
C LEU A 24 1.67 8.29 1.48
N ASP A 25 2.79 8.82 1.00
CA ASP A 25 2.82 9.81 -0.09
C ASP A 25 2.86 9.10 -1.44
N PHE A 26 1.94 9.47 -2.33
CA PHE A 26 1.87 8.96 -3.70
C PHE A 26 1.12 9.93 -4.63
N GLU A 27 1.41 9.87 -5.91
CA GLU A 27 0.76 10.67 -6.97
C GLU A 27 0.00 9.77 -7.95
N THR A 28 0.47 8.55 -8.18
CA THR A 28 -0.14 7.60 -9.11
C THR A 28 -0.58 6.32 -8.41
N PRO A 29 -1.54 5.57 -8.99
CA PRO A 29 -1.96 4.28 -8.44
C PRO A 29 -0.80 3.31 -8.17
N PHE A 30 0.15 3.22 -9.11
CA PHE A 30 1.28 2.31 -8.95
C PHE A 30 2.28 2.78 -7.88
N GLN A 31 2.45 4.09 -7.70
CA GLN A 31 3.24 4.61 -6.59
C GLN A 31 2.68 4.18 -5.23
N LEU A 32 1.36 4.16 -5.08
CA LEU A 32 0.75 3.61 -3.85
C LEU A 32 1.02 2.12 -3.70
N VAL A 33 0.92 1.32 -4.77
CA VAL A 33 1.26 -0.11 -4.73
C VAL A 33 2.70 -0.30 -4.24
N VAL A 34 3.64 0.45 -4.77
CA VAL A 34 5.06 0.42 -4.35
C VAL A 34 5.21 0.85 -2.89
N ALA A 35 4.61 1.97 -2.50
CA ALA A 35 4.69 2.48 -1.13
C ALA A 35 4.13 1.50 -0.10
N VAL A 36 3.00 0.85 -0.41
CA VAL A 36 2.40 -0.19 0.45
C VAL A 36 3.29 -1.43 0.53
N CYS A 37 3.91 -1.86 -0.56
CA CYS A 37 4.89 -2.95 -0.54
C CYS A 37 6.11 -2.59 0.34
N LEU A 38 6.58 -1.37 0.28
CA LEU A 38 7.69 -0.89 1.09
C LEU A 38 7.34 -0.77 2.58
N SER A 39 6.09 -0.46 2.91
CA SER A 39 5.62 -0.28 4.29
C SER A 39 5.54 -1.59 5.10
N ALA A 40 5.66 -2.75 4.47
CA ALA A 40 5.71 -4.02 5.17
C ALA A 40 6.91 -4.08 6.14
N GLN A 41 6.64 -4.18 7.44
CA GLN A 41 7.64 -4.13 8.53
C GLN A 41 8.55 -2.89 8.45
N CYS A 42 8.01 -1.77 8.03
CA CYS A 42 8.68 -0.48 7.91
C CYS A 42 7.68 0.63 8.27
N THR A 43 8.14 1.72 8.86
CA THR A 43 7.27 2.86 9.17
C THR A 43 6.92 3.64 7.91
N ASP A 44 5.72 4.21 7.86
CA ASP A 44 5.29 5.06 6.74
C ASP A 44 6.19 6.30 6.59
N GLU A 45 6.67 6.86 7.70
CA GLU A 45 7.63 7.96 7.69
C GLU A 45 8.91 7.59 6.92
N ARG A 46 9.48 6.40 7.17
CA ARG A 46 10.67 5.93 6.46
C ARG A 46 10.39 5.68 4.99
N VAL A 47 9.24 5.12 4.65
CA VAL A 47 8.82 4.96 3.26
C VAL A 47 8.75 6.31 2.57
N ASN A 48 8.10 7.31 3.18
CA ASN A 48 7.97 8.65 2.62
C ASN A 48 9.31 9.40 2.48
N LEU A 49 10.32 9.07 3.29
CA LEU A 49 11.68 9.58 3.12
C LEU A 49 12.44 8.88 1.98
N THR A 50 12.09 7.65 1.66
CA THR A 50 12.76 6.82 0.64
C THR A 50 12.18 7.01 -0.75
N THR A 51 10.86 7.09 -0.88
CA THR A 51 10.16 7.10 -2.17
C THR A 51 10.42 8.31 -3.07
N PRO A 52 10.72 9.53 -2.61
CA PRO A 52 11.00 10.65 -3.49
C PRO A 52 12.15 10.40 -4.48
N ALA A 53 13.27 9.85 -4.01
CA ALA A 53 14.40 9.50 -4.87
C ALA A 53 14.04 8.39 -5.86
N LEU A 54 13.32 7.36 -5.40
CA LEU A 54 12.85 6.25 -6.23
C LEU A 54 11.91 6.73 -7.32
N PHE A 55 10.89 7.53 -7.00
CA PHE A 55 9.90 8.03 -7.95
C PHE A 55 10.46 9.10 -8.90
N ASN A 56 11.57 9.73 -8.55
CA ASN A 56 12.28 10.61 -9.46
C ASN A 56 13.01 9.84 -10.58
N ILE A 57 13.48 8.63 -10.28
CA ILE A 57 14.14 7.74 -11.23
C ILE A 57 13.11 6.91 -12.01
N CYS A 58 12.20 6.24 -11.31
CA CYS A 58 11.13 5.42 -11.89
C CYS A 58 9.82 6.21 -11.92
N LYS A 59 9.48 6.77 -13.07
CA LYS A 59 8.27 7.61 -13.25
C LYS A 59 7.08 6.84 -13.80
N SER A 60 7.32 5.69 -14.41
CA SER A 60 6.32 4.83 -15.03
C SER A 60 6.43 3.39 -14.54
N ILE A 61 5.40 2.57 -14.80
CA ILE A 61 5.43 1.14 -14.48
C ILE A 61 6.54 0.44 -15.30
N GLU A 62 6.75 0.87 -16.52
CA GLU A 62 7.80 0.39 -17.41
C GLU A 62 9.20 0.64 -16.81
N ASP A 63 9.41 1.79 -16.18
CA ASP A 63 10.69 2.11 -15.51
C ASP A 63 10.95 1.11 -14.38
N PHE A 64 9.94 0.80 -13.56
CA PHE A 64 10.05 -0.21 -12.51
C PHE A 64 10.28 -1.63 -13.02
N ALA A 65 9.70 -1.97 -14.18
CA ALA A 65 9.92 -3.26 -14.81
C ALA A 65 11.35 -3.39 -15.37
N ASN A 66 11.92 -2.30 -15.87
CA ASN A 66 13.20 -2.28 -16.58
C ASN A 66 14.41 -1.91 -15.71
N ILE A 67 14.23 -1.23 -14.57
CA ILE A 67 15.33 -0.85 -13.69
C ILE A 67 16.19 -2.06 -13.31
N ASP A 68 17.50 -1.88 -13.21
CA ASP A 68 18.37 -2.93 -12.69
C ASP A 68 17.99 -3.33 -11.25
N LEU A 69 17.97 -4.63 -10.98
CA LEU A 69 17.53 -5.13 -9.66
C LEU A 69 18.44 -4.61 -8.54
N ALA A 70 19.76 -4.58 -8.76
CA ALA A 70 20.72 -4.08 -7.77
C ALA A 70 20.53 -2.58 -7.49
N GLU A 71 20.23 -1.79 -8.52
CA GLU A 71 19.93 -0.37 -8.37
C GLU A 71 18.63 -0.15 -7.58
N LEU A 72 17.58 -0.91 -7.88
CA LEU A 72 16.33 -0.85 -7.12
C LEU A 72 16.55 -1.25 -5.65
N GLU A 73 17.31 -2.31 -5.40
CA GLU A 73 17.66 -2.76 -4.04
C GLU A 73 18.39 -1.66 -3.26
N GLU A 74 19.31 -0.93 -3.88
CA GLU A 74 20.01 0.17 -3.27
C GLU A 74 19.09 1.34 -2.93
N LEU A 75 18.22 1.74 -3.85
CA LEU A 75 17.26 2.83 -3.66
C LEU A 75 16.28 2.58 -2.51
N ILE A 76 15.87 1.33 -2.30
CA ILE A 76 14.88 0.96 -1.25
C ILE A 76 15.52 0.35 0.00
N HIS A 77 16.84 0.27 0.06
CA HIS A 77 17.59 -0.31 1.18
C HIS A 77 17.14 0.19 2.56
N PRO A 78 16.85 1.50 2.77
CA PRO A 78 16.41 2.01 4.07
C PRO A 78 15.11 1.38 4.61
N CYS A 79 14.27 0.82 3.75
CA CYS A 79 12.99 0.22 4.13
C CYS A 79 13.11 -1.19 4.72
N GLY A 80 14.31 -1.80 4.73
CA GLY A 80 14.52 -3.17 5.20
C GLY A 80 13.89 -4.24 4.29
N PHE A 81 14.35 -5.49 4.43
CA PHE A 81 13.91 -6.61 3.59
C PHE A 81 13.91 -6.28 2.07
N TYR A 82 14.82 -5.40 1.69
CA TYR A 82 14.85 -4.73 0.39
C TYR A 82 15.02 -5.70 -0.79
N LYS A 83 15.73 -6.81 -0.63
CA LYS A 83 15.91 -7.81 -1.70
C LYS A 83 14.61 -8.44 -2.14
N ASN A 84 13.77 -8.87 -1.18
CA ASN A 84 12.46 -9.43 -1.48
C ASN A 84 11.49 -8.35 -1.98
N LYS A 85 11.53 -7.17 -1.39
CA LYS A 85 10.71 -6.04 -1.81
C LYS A 85 11.03 -5.61 -3.25
N ALA A 86 12.30 -5.48 -3.60
CA ALA A 86 12.73 -5.15 -4.96
C ALA A 86 12.25 -6.18 -6.00
N LYS A 87 12.43 -7.47 -5.71
CA LYS A 87 11.94 -8.56 -6.57
C LYS A 87 10.42 -8.49 -6.74
N ASN A 88 9.67 -8.29 -5.66
CA ASN A 88 8.21 -8.18 -5.71
C ASN A 88 7.76 -6.96 -6.51
N ILE A 89 8.38 -5.79 -6.33
CA ILE A 89 8.05 -4.57 -7.07
C ILE A 89 8.29 -4.78 -8.57
N LYS A 90 9.43 -5.31 -8.98
CA LYS A 90 9.70 -5.60 -10.39
C LYS A 90 8.71 -6.61 -10.97
N LYS A 91 8.46 -7.71 -10.25
CA LYS A 91 7.50 -8.72 -10.67
C LYS A 91 6.08 -8.14 -10.78
N CYS A 92 5.67 -7.33 -9.82
CA CYS A 92 4.38 -6.64 -9.84
C CYS A 92 4.25 -5.73 -11.07
N ALA A 93 5.28 -4.93 -11.37
CA ALA A 93 5.30 -4.06 -12.55
C ALA A 93 5.15 -4.88 -13.85
N ASN A 94 5.89 -5.96 -14.01
CA ASN A 94 5.77 -6.86 -15.16
C ASN A 94 4.37 -7.49 -15.26
N GLN A 95 3.81 -7.98 -14.15
CA GLN A 95 2.45 -8.54 -14.13
C GLN A 95 1.40 -7.53 -14.59
N ILE A 96 1.52 -6.27 -14.18
CA ILE A 96 0.59 -5.20 -14.58
C ILE A 96 0.72 -4.90 -16.08
N LEU A 97 1.94 -4.85 -16.60
CA LEU A 97 2.18 -4.62 -18.04
C LEU A 97 1.66 -5.79 -18.89
N GLU A 98 1.88 -7.03 -18.46
CA GLU A 98 1.54 -8.23 -19.22
C GLU A 98 0.05 -8.59 -19.17
N ASN A 99 -0.60 -8.41 -18.02
CA ASN A 99 -1.94 -8.94 -17.76
C ASN A 99 -3.03 -7.86 -17.59
N PHE A 100 -2.65 -6.60 -17.39
CA PHE A 100 -3.60 -5.52 -17.05
C PHE A 100 -3.41 -4.25 -17.90
N ASP A 101 -2.83 -4.37 -19.09
CA ASP A 101 -2.62 -3.26 -20.03
C ASP A 101 -1.89 -2.06 -19.41
N GLY A 102 -0.96 -2.30 -18.49
CA GLY A 102 -0.22 -1.24 -17.81
C GLY A 102 -1.03 -0.41 -16.82
N LYS A 103 -2.19 -0.91 -16.38
CA LYS A 103 -3.06 -0.23 -15.40
C LYS A 103 -3.20 -1.08 -14.13
N VAL A 104 -3.13 -0.44 -12.98
CA VAL A 104 -3.39 -1.11 -11.69
C VAL A 104 -4.82 -1.65 -11.68
N PRO A 105 -5.03 -2.95 -11.41
CA PRO A 105 -6.37 -3.55 -11.42
C PRO A 105 -7.28 -2.94 -10.36
N GLN A 106 -8.59 -2.90 -10.66
CA GLN A 106 -9.61 -2.26 -9.84
C GLN A 106 -10.52 -3.26 -9.11
N ASN A 107 -10.04 -4.47 -8.88
CA ASN A 107 -10.76 -5.48 -8.09
C ASN A 107 -9.80 -6.23 -7.17
N MET A 108 -10.36 -6.82 -6.11
CA MET A 108 -9.60 -7.48 -5.05
C MET A 108 -8.83 -8.71 -5.54
N ASP A 109 -9.43 -9.54 -6.38
CA ASP A 109 -8.82 -10.80 -6.81
C ASP A 109 -7.58 -10.54 -7.67
N ASP A 110 -7.68 -9.61 -8.61
CA ASP A 110 -6.55 -9.22 -9.46
C ASP A 110 -5.45 -8.50 -8.65
N LEU A 111 -5.82 -7.62 -7.71
CA LEU A 111 -4.83 -6.96 -6.84
C LEU A 111 -4.07 -7.98 -5.98
N ILE A 112 -4.75 -8.95 -5.39
CA ILE A 112 -4.13 -10.00 -4.56
C ILE A 112 -3.24 -10.92 -5.40
N SER A 113 -3.48 -11.05 -6.70
CA SER A 113 -2.63 -11.82 -7.62
C SER A 113 -1.27 -11.17 -7.87
N LEU A 114 -1.13 -9.87 -7.60
CA LEU A 114 0.11 -9.14 -7.80
C LEU A 114 1.16 -9.49 -6.74
N ALA A 115 2.41 -9.60 -7.17
CA ALA A 115 3.52 -9.90 -6.27
C ALA A 115 3.66 -8.81 -5.19
N GLY A 116 3.73 -9.23 -3.93
CA GLY A 116 3.86 -8.34 -2.79
C GLY A 116 2.56 -7.66 -2.33
N VAL A 117 1.43 -7.94 -2.96
CA VAL A 117 0.12 -7.39 -2.58
C VAL A 117 -0.73 -8.45 -1.88
N GLY A 118 -0.88 -8.31 -0.58
CA GLY A 118 -1.81 -9.13 0.21
C GLY A 118 -3.19 -8.49 0.35
N ARG A 119 -4.12 -9.17 1.00
CA ARG A 119 -5.51 -8.68 1.20
C ARG A 119 -5.57 -7.32 1.91
N LYS A 120 -4.73 -7.10 2.95
CA LYS A 120 -4.66 -5.81 3.64
C LYS A 120 -4.23 -4.69 2.69
N SER A 121 -3.16 -4.92 1.93
CA SER A 121 -2.63 -3.97 0.95
C SER A 121 -3.64 -3.68 -0.15
N ALA A 122 -4.32 -4.70 -0.65
CA ALA A 122 -5.37 -4.54 -1.66
C ALA A 122 -6.54 -3.69 -1.15
N ASN A 123 -6.96 -3.85 0.11
CA ASN A 123 -7.99 -2.99 0.72
C ASN A 123 -7.56 -1.52 0.78
N VAL A 124 -6.30 -1.25 1.13
CA VAL A 124 -5.75 0.13 1.12
C VAL A 124 -5.79 0.70 -0.30
N ILE A 125 -5.32 -0.04 -1.29
CA ILE A 125 -5.29 0.39 -2.69
C ILE A 125 -6.72 0.66 -3.21
N MET A 126 -7.66 -0.26 -2.96
CA MET A 126 -9.06 -0.10 -3.37
C MET A 126 -9.69 1.18 -2.80
N LEU A 127 -9.44 1.46 -1.53
CA LEU A 127 -9.97 2.65 -0.87
C LEU A 127 -9.30 3.93 -1.38
N GLU A 128 -7.98 3.99 -1.34
CA GLU A 128 -7.23 5.24 -1.56
C GLU A 128 -7.14 5.63 -3.04
N VAL A 129 -7.04 4.65 -3.95
CA VAL A 129 -6.94 4.91 -5.39
C VAL A 129 -8.31 4.98 -6.06
N PHE A 130 -9.20 4.04 -5.73
CA PHE A 130 -10.46 3.87 -6.43
C PHE A 130 -11.68 4.35 -5.65
N GLY A 131 -11.50 4.82 -4.41
CA GLY A 131 -12.60 5.25 -3.54
C GLY A 131 -13.59 4.14 -3.20
N ASN A 132 -13.18 2.86 -3.34
CA ASN A 132 -14.04 1.69 -3.17
C ASN A 132 -13.62 0.88 -1.94
N ALA A 133 -14.32 1.07 -0.84
CA ALA A 133 -14.10 0.34 0.42
C ALA A 133 -14.79 -1.03 0.38
N VAL A 134 -14.19 -2.02 -0.27
CA VAL A 134 -14.70 -3.41 -0.32
C VAL A 134 -14.41 -4.19 0.95
N GLY A 135 -13.55 -3.69 1.82
CA GLY A 135 -13.17 -4.29 3.09
C GLY A 135 -12.41 -3.32 3.98
N ILE A 136 -11.95 -3.80 5.12
CA ILE A 136 -11.19 -3.02 6.09
C ILE A 136 -9.74 -3.50 6.09
N ALA A 137 -8.79 -2.56 6.02
CA ALA A 137 -7.37 -2.84 6.17
C ALA A 137 -7.04 -3.05 7.65
N VAL A 138 -7.14 -4.28 8.12
CA VAL A 138 -6.87 -4.65 9.53
C VAL A 138 -5.37 -4.84 9.72
N ASP A 139 -4.71 -3.86 10.31
CA ASP A 139 -3.33 -3.96 10.75
C ASP A 139 -3.23 -4.42 12.22
N THR A 140 -2.01 -4.53 12.74
CA THR A 140 -1.75 -4.94 14.13
C THR A 140 -2.31 -3.94 15.15
N HIS A 141 -2.38 -2.65 14.83
CA HIS A 141 -2.96 -1.61 15.68
C HIS A 141 -4.47 -1.72 15.72
N CYS A 142 -5.11 -1.83 14.56
CA CYS A 142 -6.56 -2.03 14.44
C CYS A 142 -6.99 -3.28 15.23
N LYS A 143 -6.31 -4.42 15.02
CA LYS A 143 -6.58 -5.67 15.75
C LYS A 143 -6.44 -5.50 17.27
N ARG A 144 -5.36 -4.86 17.72
CA ARG A 144 -5.10 -4.64 19.15
C ARG A 144 -6.17 -3.74 19.79
N ILE A 145 -6.52 -2.64 19.11
CA ILE A 145 -7.53 -1.69 19.61
C ILE A 145 -8.89 -2.37 19.68
N SER A 146 -9.30 -3.05 18.60
CA SER A 146 -10.58 -3.77 18.57
C SER A 146 -10.70 -4.81 19.69
N ASN A 147 -9.64 -5.56 19.97
CA ASN A 147 -9.62 -6.52 21.08
C ASN A 147 -9.71 -5.87 22.47
N ARG A 148 -9.26 -4.61 22.63
CA ARG A 148 -9.35 -3.89 23.89
C ARG A 148 -10.73 -3.27 24.13
N ILE A 149 -11.42 -2.95 23.06
CA ILE A 149 -12.74 -2.30 23.13
C ILE A 149 -13.86 -3.35 23.30
N GLY A 150 -13.65 -4.59 22.87
CA GLY A 150 -14.59 -5.71 22.93
C GLY A 150 -15.35 -5.87 21.62
#